data_a974ff75867f5f2357ad5075b73039cf
#
_entry.id   a974ff75867f5f2357ad5075b73039cf
#
_cell.length_a   1.000
_cell.length_b   1.000
_cell.length_c   1.000
_cell.angle_alpha   90.00
_cell.angle_beta   90.00
_cell.angle_gamma   90.00
#
_symmetry.space_group_name_H-M   'P 1'
#
loop_
_entity.id
_entity.type
_entity.pdbx_description
1 polymer ?
#
loop_
_entity_poly.entity_id
_entity_poly.type
_entity_poly.pdbx_seq_one_letter_code
_entity_poly.pdbx_strand_id
1 'polypeptide(L)'
;MKKIILLVGLLTPLYLQADHHTIAGPGEGAFNTIMVQADDTAKYVDYLKANTGLFKAVGATAAGVCITRSGNDYEGQMFVWSAYPDLASALHANTVYDPNNAPSSLARLRTVKYGASWKGLKSFRLDPGWERVLRIKVSTENLNAYVESLRELETAIINSGH
;
A
#
# COMPACT_ATOMS: atom_id res chain seq x y z
N MET A 1 1.22 1.94 65.71
CA MET A 1 0.32 1.57 64.61
C MET A 1 0.87 2.08 63.30
N LYS A 2 1.55 1.24 62.52
CA LYS A 2 2.14 1.61 61.20
C LYS A 2 1.11 1.32 60.13
N LYS A 3 0.65 2.41 59.43
CA LYS A 3 -0.25 2.28 58.24
C LYS A 3 0.63 1.95 57.02
N ILE A 4 0.43 0.76 56.46
CA ILE A 4 0.99 0.36 55.16
C ILE A 4 0.04 0.87 54.09
N ILE A 5 0.52 1.76 53.28
CA ILE A 5 -0.18 2.22 52.04
C ILE A 5 0.24 1.28 50.92
N LEU A 6 -0.71 0.47 50.48
CA LEU A 6 -0.52 -0.42 49.32
C LEU A 6 -0.78 0.39 48.04
N LEU A 7 0.30 0.71 47.31
CA LEU A 7 0.23 1.39 46.01
C LEU A 7 -0.06 0.34 44.93
N VAL A 8 -1.33 0.20 44.54
CA VAL A 8 -1.74 -0.65 43.42
C VAL A 8 -1.44 0.12 42.13
N GLY A 9 -0.32 -0.21 41.50
CA GLY A 9 0.02 0.30 40.18
C GLY A 9 -0.90 -0.32 39.13
N LEU A 10 -1.81 0.47 38.55
CA LEU A 10 -2.55 0.11 37.35
C LEU A 10 -1.59 0.05 36.17
N LEU A 11 -1.17 -1.16 35.80
CA LEU A 11 -0.56 -1.43 34.52
C LEU A 11 -1.65 -1.39 33.45
N THR A 12 -1.87 -0.24 32.83
CA THR A 12 -2.65 -0.16 31.60
C THR A 12 -1.81 -0.76 30.48
N PRO A 13 -2.30 -1.79 29.76
CA PRO A 13 -1.61 -2.26 28.58
C PRO A 13 -1.67 -1.15 27.52
N LEU A 14 -0.50 -0.66 27.13
CA LEU A 14 -0.34 0.16 25.93
C LEU A 14 -0.69 -0.75 24.73
N TYR A 15 -1.94 -0.69 24.28
CA TYR A 15 -2.27 -1.19 22.96
C TYR A 15 -1.59 -0.27 21.95
N LEU A 16 -0.52 -0.73 21.31
CA LEU A 16 -0.04 -0.16 20.07
C LEU A 16 -1.20 -0.33 19.05
N GLN A 17 -1.97 0.71 18.88
CA GLN A 17 -2.86 0.80 17.73
C GLN A 17 -1.96 0.93 16.50
N ALA A 18 -1.84 -0.13 15.73
CA ALA A 18 -1.34 -0.02 14.37
C ALA A 18 -2.29 0.92 13.64
N ASP A 19 -1.79 2.05 13.13
CA ASP A 19 -2.57 2.97 12.32
C ASP A 19 -3.08 2.22 11.09
N HIS A 20 -4.35 1.85 11.12
CA HIS A 20 -5.02 1.21 10.01
C HIS A 20 -5.39 2.28 8.98
N HIS A 21 -4.58 2.38 7.94
CA HIS A 21 -4.89 3.29 6.84
C HIS A 21 -6.02 2.71 5.99
N THR A 22 -7.21 3.27 6.14
CA THR A 22 -8.34 2.96 5.27
C THR A 22 -8.20 3.80 3.99
N ILE A 23 -8.08 3.15 2.85
CA ILE A 23 -8.18 3.83 1.56
C ILE A 23 -9.64 4.19 1.34
N ALA A 24 -9.87 5.41 0.84
CA ALA A 24 -11.19 6.04 0.68
C ALA A 24 -12.28 5.10 0.09
N GLY A 25 -13.52 5.44 0.33
CA GLY A 25 -14.70 4.62 0.06
C GLY A 25 -14.85 4.12 -1.38
N PRO A 26 -15.89 3.32 -1.68
CA PRO A 26 -16.03 2.65 -2.97
C PRO A 26 -15.98 3.63 -4.15
N GLY A 27 -15.02 3.45 -5.05
CA GLY A 27 -14.85 4.26 -6.25
C GLY A 27 -14.23 5.64 -6.06
N GLU A 28 -13.84 6.04 -4.85
CA GLU A 28 -13.28 7.35 -4.55
C GLU A 28 -11.77 7.31 -4.36
N GLY A 29 -11.23 6.24 -3.76
CA GLY A 29 -9.80 6.10 -3.55
C GLY A 29 -9.03 5.71 -4.80
N ALA A 30 -7.78 6.11 -4.86
CA ALA A 30 -6.85 5.71 -5.91
C ALA A 30 -5.45 5.49 -5.35
N PHE A 31 -4.61 4.80 -6.10
CA PHE A 31 -3.20 4.69 -5.77
C PHE A 31 -2.33 4.60 -7.01
N ASN A 32 -1.12 5.12 -6.88
CA ASN A 32 -0.05 4.92 -7.84
C ASN A 32 0.84 3.79 -7.37
N THR A 33 1.29 2.98 -8.30
CA THR A 33 2.31 1.97 -8.07
C THR A 33 3.48 2.19 -9.00
N ILE A 34 4.69 1.96 -8.49
CA ILE A 34 5.92 1.92 -9.27
C ILE A 34 6.51 0.53 -9.10
N MET A 35 6.57 -0.23 -10.18
CA MET A 35 7.24 -1.52 -10.20
C MET A 35 8.75 -1.28 -10.37
N VAL A 36 9.53 -1.83 -9.47
CA VAL A 36 10.98 -1.65 -9.44
C VAL A 36 11.70 -2.98 -9.31
N GLN A 37 12.96 -2.97 -9.72
CA GLN A 37 13.95 -3.99 -9.41
C GLN A 37 14.98 -3.38 -8.46
N ALA A 38 15.23 -4.02 -7.33
CA ALA A 38 16.27 -3.63 -6.39
C ALA A 38 17.21 -4.82 -6.14
N ASP A 39 18.50 -4.63 -6.32
CA ASP A 39 19.50 -5.67 -6.08
C ASP A 39 19.61 -6.01 -4.59
N ASP A 40 19.42 -5.00 -3.74
CA ASP A 40 19.32 -5.13 -2.28
C ASP A 40 17.98 -4.57 -1.81
N THR A 41 17.00 -5.46 -1.70
CA THR A 41 15.63 -5.11 -1.29
C THR A 41 15.57 -4.53 0.12
N ALA A 42 16.40 -5.00 1.04
CA ALA A 42 16.43 -4.51 2.42
C ALA A 42 16.94 -3.06 2.47
N LYS A 43 18.05 -2.79 1.81
CA LYS A 43 18.63 -1.45 1.72
C LYS A 43 17.68 -0.46 1.06
N TYR A 44 16.94 -0.89 0.02
CA TYR A 44 15.95 -0.05 -0.61
C TYR A 44 14.77 0.27 0.33
N VAL A 45 14.27 -0.73 1.07
CA VAL A 45 13.22 -0.52 2.09
C VAL A 45 13.69 0.44 3.18
N ASP A 46 14.92 0.27 3.68
CA ASP A 46 15.47 1.16 4.72
C ASP A 46 15.61 2.61 4.21
N TYR A 47 16.00 2.79 2.95
CA TYR A 47 16.03 4.11 2.34
C TYR A 47 14.64 4.75 2.30
N LEU A 48 13.59 4.01 1.90
CA LEU A 48 12.23 4.53 1.85
C LEU A 48 11.71 4.88 3.25
N LYS A 49 11.98 4.05 4.26
CA LYS A 49 11.63 4.33 5.67
C LYS A 49 12.30 5.59 6.20
N ALA A 50 13.56 5.82 5.84
CA ALA A 50 14.30 7.01 6.24
C ALA A 50 13.85 8.28 5.50
N ASN A 51 13.15 8.16 4.35
CA ASN A 51 12.79 9.26 3.46
C ASN A 51 11.28 9.35 3.21
N THR A 52 10.45 9.13 4.22
CA THR A 52 8.97 9.17 4.10
C THR A 52 8.43 10.51 3.61
N GLY A 53 9.19 11.61 3.78
CA GLY A 53 8.86 12.92 3.24
C GLY A 53 8.64 12.94 1.72
N LEU A 54 9.27 12.03 0.98
CA LEU A 54 9.06 11.89 -0.48
C LEU A 54 7.60 11.60 -0.84
N PHE A 55 6.92 10.77 -0.05
CA PHE A 55 5.51 10.43 -0.26
C PHE A 55 4.58 11.58 0.11
N LYS A 56 4.91 12.30 1.18
CA LYS A 56 4.16 13.50 1.59
C LYS A 56 4.26 14.62 0.55
N ALA A 57 5.42 14.78 -0.06
CA ALA A 57 5.66 15.80 -1.08
C ALA A 57 4.78 15.63 -2.32
N VAL A 58 4.35 14.41 -2.64
CA VAL A 58 3.42 14.12 -3.74
C VAL A 58 1.95 14.04 -3.28
N GLY A 59 1.65 14.43 -2.04
CA GLY A 59 0.29 14.45 -1.50
C GLY A 59 -0.28 13.07 -1.16
N ALA A 60 0.55 12.05 -1.00
CA ALA A 60 0.09 10.72 -0.61
C ALA A 60 -0.47 10.72 0.83
N THR A 61 -1.63 10.11 1.02
CA THR A 61 -2.27 9.92 2.33
C THR A 61 -1.74 8.69 3.06
N ALA A 62 -1.29 7.70 2.30
CA ALA A 62 -0.59 6.51 2.78
C ALA A 62 0.40 6.03 1.71
N ALA A 63 1.43 5.31 2.12
CA ALA A 63 2.39 4.72 1.20
C ALA A 63 3.00 3.46 1.79
N GLY A 64 3.47 2.58 0.92
CA GLY A 64 4.14 1.37 1.33
C GLY A 64 4.95 0.73 0.22
N VAL A 65 5.57 -0.38 0.58
CA VAL A 65 6.37 -1.18 -0.32
C VAL A 65 6.07 -2.66 -0.10
N CYS A 66 5.89 -3.40 -1.18
CA CYS A 66 5.71 -4.84 -1.18
C CYS A 66 6.90 -5.49 -1.88
N ILE A 67 7.49 -6.49 -1.20
CA ILE A 67 8.56 -7.32 -1.75
C ILE A 67 7.89 -8.56 -2.35
N THR A 68 8.07 -8.80 -3.64
CA THR A 68 7.54 -10.00 -4.28
C THR A 68 8.29 -11.22 -3.78
N ARG A 69 7.57 -12.18 -3.20
CA ARG A 69 8.15 -13.41 -2.63
C ARG A 69 7.90 -14.64 -3.50
N SER A 70 6.89 -14.59 -4.37
CA SER A 70 6.57 -15.67 -5.32
C SER A 70 5.87 -15.09 -6.54
N GLY A 71 6.02 -15.73 -7.69
CA GLY A 71 5.46 -15.25 -8.97
C GLY A 71 6.12 -13.97 -9.48
N ASN A 72 7.38 -13.75 -9.12
CA ASN A 72 8.17 -12.64 -9.61
C ASN A 72 8.63 -12.89 -11.06
N ASP A 73 8.61 -11.83 -11.87
CA ASP A 73 9.09 -11.84 -13.26
C ASP A 73 10.63 -11.73 -13.33
N TYR A 74 11.25 -11.19 -12.27
CA TYR A 74 12.69 -10.97 -12.15
C TYR A 74 13.11 -10.89 -10.67
N GLU A 75 14.38 -11.19 -10.41
CA GLU A 75 14.97 -11.08 -9.06
C GLU A 75 14.91 -9.64 -8.55
N GLY A 76 14.66 -9.46 -7.25
CA GLY A 76 14.55 -8.14 -6.62
C GLY A 76 13.29 -7.36 -7.00
N GLN A 77 12.27 -8.02 -7.55
CA GLN A 77 11.00 -7.38 -7.88
C GLN A 77 10.29 -6.88 -6.64
N MET A 78 9.93 -5.60 -6.69
CA MET A 78 9.16 -4.92 -5.63
C MET A 78 8.19 -3.95 -6.28
N PHE A 79 7.12 -3.60 -5.58
CA PHE A 79 6.35 -2.43 -5.94
C PHE A 79 6.18 -1.48 -4.75
N VAL A 80 6.35 -0.21 -5.07
CA VAL A 80 6.12 0.90 -4.15
C VAL A 80 4.76 1.49 -4.50
N TRP A 81 3.93 1.73 -3.52
CA TRP A 81 2.61 2.30 -3.73
C TRP A 81 2.39 3.56 -2.89
N SER A 82 1.56 4.44 -3.39
CA SER A 82 1.11 5.66 -2.72
C SER A 82 -0.39 5.80 -2.91
N ALA A 83 -1.13 6.00 -1.82
CA ALA A 83 -2.59 6.14 -1.83
C ALA A 83 -3.01 7.60 -1.86
N TYR A 84 -4.15 7.87 -2.51
CA TYR A 84 -4.74 9.19 -2.69
C TYR A 84 -6.26 9.13 -2.47
N PRO A 85 -6.90 10.25 -2.10
CA PRO A 85 -8.34 10.29 -1.89
C PRO A 85 -9.15 10.02 -3.16
N ASP A 86 -8.60 10.35 -4.33
CA ASP A 86 -9.24 10.20 -5.63
C ASP A 86 -8.22 10.02 -6.77
N LEU A 87 -8.73 9.66 -7.95
CA LEU A 87 -7.90 9.43 -9.14
C LEU A 87 -7.27 10.73 -9.67
N ALA A 88 -7.93 11.88 -9.54
CA ALA A 88 -7.38 13.15 -9.99
C ALA A 88 -6.12 13.51 -9.17
N SER A 89 -6.17 13.33 -7.86
CA SER A 89 -5.02 13.50 -6.96
C SER A 89 -3.88 12.54 -7.29
N ALA A 90 -4.19 11.27 -7.58
CA ALA A 90 -3.18 10.29 -7.99
C ALA A 90 -2.51 10.67 -9.33
N LEU A 91 -3.29 11.13 -10.31
CA LEU A 91 -2.76 11.57 -11.59
C LEU A 91 -1.95 12.87 -11.45
N HIS A 92 -2.40 13.80 -10.61
CA HIS A 92 -1.63 15.02 -10.32
C HIS A 92 -0.26 14.69 -9.71
N ALA A 93 -0.18 13.72 -8.80
CA ALA A 93 1.08 13.30 -8.20
C ALA A 93 2.12 12.85 -9.25
N ASN A 94 1.68 12.26 -10.37
CA ASN A 94 2.56 11.89 -11.48
C ASN A 94 3.12 13.10 -12.24
N THR A 95 2.52 14.29 -12.13
CA THR A 95 3.09 15.52 -12.68
C THR A 95 4.13 16.15 -11.76
N VAL A 96 4.08 15.82 -10.46
CA VAL A 96 5.00 16.33 -9.44
C VAL A 96 6.26 15.46 -9.36
N TYR A 97 6.10 14.16 -9.55
CA TYR A 97 7.20 13.20 -9.41
C TYR A 97 7.31 12.24 -10.60
N ASP A 98 8.43 12.31 -11.30
CA ASP A 98 8.83 11.32 -12.31
C ASP A 98 9.82 10.33 -11.68
N PRO A 99 9.47 9.04 -11.57
CA PRO A 99 10.37 8.04 -10.99
C PRO A 99 11.66 7.80 -11.79
N ASN A 100 11.71 8.21 -13.08
CA ASN A 100 12.89 8.11 -13.92
C ASN A 100 13.88 9.26 -13.65
N ASN A 101 13.40 10.38 -13.06
CA ASN A 101 14.21 11.53 -12.66
C ASN A 101 14.44 11.58 -11.15
N ALA A 102 14.46 10.43 -10.49
CA ALA A 102 14.71 10.34 -9.06
C ALA A 102 16.12 10.85 -8.69
N PRO A 103 16.31 11.38 -7.46
CA PRO A 103 17.64 11.72 -6.95
C PRO A 103 18.62 10.55 -7.09
N SER A 104 19.88 10.84 -7.39
CA SER A 104 20.90 9.81 -7.67
C SER A 104 21.09 8.81 -6.50
N SER A 105 20.83 9.22 -5.26
CA SER A 105 20.84 8.35 -4.08
C SER A 105 19.76 7.27 -4.17
N LEU A 106 18.57 7.59 -4.66
CA LEU A 106 17.47 6.66 -4.87
C LEU A 106 17.66 5.87 -6.16
N ALA A 107 18.07 6.52 -7.25
CA ALA A 107 18.26 5.90 -8.56
C ALA A 107 19.28 4.74 -8.53
N ARG A 108 20.31 4.83 -7.67
CA ARG A 108 21.31 3.76 -7.49
C ARG A 108 20.78 2.52 -6.73
N LEU A 109 19.64 2.62 -6.08
CA LEU A 109 19.08 1.52 -5.28
C LEU A 109 18.07 0.68 -6.06
N ARG A 110 17.62 1.19 -7.20
CA ARG A 110 16.56 0.53 -7.98
C ARG A 110 16.62 0.86 -9.47
N THR A 111 16.09 -0.06 -10.27
CA THR A 111 15.70 0.19 -11.66
C THR A 111 14.18 0.27 -11.74
N VAL A 112 13.62 1.33 -12.29
CA VAL A 112 12.19 1.46 -12.55
C VAL A 112 11.81 0.61 -13.77
N LYS A 113 10.79 -0.23 -13.64
CA LYS A 113 10.27 -1.06 -14.73
C LYS A 113 9.07 -0.43 -15.39
N TYR A 114 8.08 -0.03 -14.59
CA TYR A 114 6.89 0.72 -15.04
C TYR A 114 6.15 1.32 -13.84
N GLY A 115 5.24 2.25 -14.14
CA GLY A 115 4.29 2.80 -13.19
C GLY A 115 2.86 2.57 -13.65
N ALA A 116 1.91 2.60 -12.73
CA ALA A 116 0.49 2.54 -13.03
C ALA A 116 -0.33 3.30 -11.98
N SER A 117 -1.44 3.92 -12.43
CA SER A 117 -2.44 4.54 -11.55
C SER A 117 -3.68 3.65 -11.52
N TRP A 118 -4.23 3.45 -10.34
CA TRP A 118 -5.33 2.54 -10.08
C TRP A 118 -6.47 3.28 -9.41
N LYS A 119 -7.69 3.05 -9.86
CA LYS A 119 -8.89 3.49 -9.17
C LYS A 119 -9.39 2.37 -8.26
N GLY A 120 -9.64 2.68 -6.99
CA GLY A 120 -10.26 1.76 -6.05
C GLY A 120 -11.71 1.50 -6.47
N LEU A 121 -12.14 0.24 -6.46
CA LEU A 121 -13.52 -0.16 -6.70
C LEU A 121 -14.28 -0.39 -5.40
N LYS A 122 -13.56 -0.51 -4.29
CA LYS A 122 -14.09 -0.54 -2.91
C LYS A 122 -13.01 -0.07 -1.95
N SER A 123 -13.41 0.33 -0.75
CA SER A 123 -12.49 0.59 0.34
C SER A 123 -11.86 -0.72 0.83
N PHE A 124 -10.61 -0.68 1.19
CA PHE A 124 -9.89 -1.81 1.77
C PHE A 124 -8.85 -1.31 2.78
N ARG A 125 -8.43 -2.22 3.65
CA ARG A 125 -7.36 -1.95 4.61
C ARG A 125 -6.05 -2.49 4.05
N LEU A 126 -4.99 -1.70 4.21
CA LEU A 126 -3.63 -2.12 3.95
C LEU A 126 -2.93 -2.26 5.30
N ASP A 127 -2.84 -3.47 5.79
CA ASP A 127 -2.09 -3.81 6.99
C ASP A 127 -0.75 -4.45 6.58
N PRO A 128 0.35 -4.20 7.33
CA PRO A 128 1.59 -4.93 7.09
C PRO A 128 1.35 -6.44 7.21
N GLY A 129 1.77 -7.19 6.20
CA GLY A 129 1.54 -8.64 6.18
C GLY A 129 1.81 -9.25 4.81
N TRP A 130 1.19 -10.40 4.58
CA TRP A 130 1.26 -11.12 3.33
C TRP A 130 0.05 -10.78 2.47
N GLU A 131 0.30 -10.35 1.24
CA GLU A 131 -0.73 -10.00 0.28
C GLU A 131 -0.57 -10.82 -0.99
N ARG A 132 -1.68 -11.13 -1.63
CA ARG A 132 -1.70 -11.71 -2.97
C ARG A 132 -2.23 -10.67 -3.95
N VAL A 133 -1.39 -10.28 -4.89
CA VAL A 133 -1.77 -9.39 -5.99
C VAL A 133 -2.04 -10.24 -7.24
N LEU A 134 -3.26 -10.16 -7.76
CA LEU A 134 -3.64 -10.77 -9.03
C LEU A 134 -3.87 -9.67 -10.06
N ARG A 135 -3.16 -9.75 -11.17
CA ARG A 135 -3.37 -8.85 -12.30
C ARG A 135 -4.20 -9.56 -13.35
N ILE A 136 -5.43 -9.09 -13.56
CA ILE A 136 -6.39 -9.70 -14.46
C ILE A 136 -6.71 -8.69 -15.56
N LYS A 137 -6.69 -9.16 -16.81
CA LYS A 137 -7.07 -8.37 -17.98
C LYS A 137 -8.51 -8.71 -18.32
N VAL A 138 -9.39 -7.70 -18.28
CA VAL A 138 -10.81 -7.82 -18.61
C VAL A 138 -11.13 -6.83 -19.73
N SER A 139 -11.93 -7.22 -20.72
CA SER A 139 -12.40 -6.28 -21.73
C SER A 139 -13.37 -5.27 -21.13
N THR A 140 -13.46 -4.08 -21.73
CA THR A 140 -14.29 -2.98 -21.20
C THR A 140 -15.77 -3.36 -21.12
N GLU A 141 -16.28 -4.11 -22.08
CA GLU A 141 -17.67 -4.60 -22.11
C GLU A 141 -18.00 -5.57 -20.98
N ASN A 142 -17.01 -6.34 -20.50
CA ASN A 142 -17.19 -7.33 -19.44
C ASN A 142 -16.81 -6.82 -18.05
N LEU A 143 -16.28 -5.58 -17.94
CA LEU A 143 -15.76 -5.07 -16.69
C LEU A 143 -16.82 -5.05 -15.59
N ASN A 144 -18.01 -4.54 -15.87
CA ASN A 144 -19.09 -4.45 -14.88
C ASN A 144 -19.56 -5.82 -14.40
N ALA A 145 -19.74 -6.77 -15.32
CA ALA A 145 -20.11 -8.15 -14.97
C ALA A 145 -19.04 -8.83 -14.13
N TYR A 146 -17.76 -8.61 -14.46
CA TYR A 146 -16.64 -9.13 -13.70
C TYR A 146 -16.59 -8.56 -12.27
N VAL A 147 -16.77 -7.25 -12.12
CA VAL A 147 -16.78 -6.59 -10.80
C VAL A 147 -17.94 -7.11 -9.95
N GLU A 148 -19.14 -7.33 -10.56
CA GLU A 148 -20.27 -7.87 -9.84
C GLU A 148 -20.05 -9.30 -9.36
N SER A 149 -19.48 -10.15 -10.23
CA SER A 149 -19.11 -11.51 -9.84
C SER A 149 -18.09 -11.56 -8.69
N LEU A 150 -17.16 -10.59 -8.62
CA LEU A 150 -16.25 -10.47 -7.48
C LEU A 150 -16.97 -10.09 -6.19
N ARG A 151 -17.98 -9.21 -6.25
CA ARG A 151 -18.80 -8.83 -5.08
C ARG A 151 -19.64 -10.00 -4.57
N GLU A 152 -20.23 -10.77 -5.49
CA GLU A 152 -20.97 -11.99 -5.15
C GLU A 152 -20.07 -13.01 -4.47
N LEU A 153 -18.87 -13.24 -5.02
CA LEU A 153 -17.87 -14.13 -4.43
C LEU A 153 -17.45 -13.68 -3.04
N GLU A 154 -17.17 -12.39 -2.85
CA GLU A 154 -16.83 -11.83 -1.54
C GLU A 154 -17.95 -12.07 -0.53
N THR A 155 -19.20 -11.78 -0.93
CA THR A 155 -20.38 -12.02 -0.09
C THR A 155 -20.50 -13.50 0.32
N ALA A 156 -20.28 -14.41 -0.62
CA ALA A 156 -20.30 -15.84 -0.37
C ALA A 156 -19.20 -16.28 0.62
N ILE A 157 -17.99 -15.72 0.49
CA ILE A 157 -16.87 -16.00 1.39
C ILE A 157 -17.21 -15.50 2.81
N ILE A 158 -17.68 -14.27 2.96
CA ILE A 158 -18.06 -13.71 4.26
C ILE A 158 -19.15 -14.57 4.92
N ASN A 159 -20.18 -14.96 4.17
CA ASN A 159 -21.27 -15.78 4.66
C ASN A 159 -20.84 -17.21 5.05
N SER A 160 -19.73 -17.70 4.49
CA SER A 160 -19.15 -18.99 4.86
C SER A 160 -18.29 -18.96 6.14
N GLY A 161 -18.13 -17.79 6.76
CA GLY A 161 -17.38 -17.62 8.01
C GLY A 161 -15.86 -17.50 7.83
N HIS A 162 -15.41 -17.10 6.65
CA HIS A 162 -13.99 -16.83 6.33
C HIS A 162 -13.68 -15.35 6.28
#